data_299fabfac0c85a6668662079d3a63615
#
_entry.id   299fabfac0c85a6668662079d3a63615
#
_cell.length_a   1.000
_cell.length_b   1.000
_cell.length_c   1.000
_cell.angle_alpha   90.00
_cell.angle_beta   90.00
_cell.angle_gamma   90.00
#
_symmetry.space_group_name_H-M   'P 1'
#
loop_
_entity.id
_entity.type
_entity.pdbx_description
1 polymer ?
#
loop_
_entity_poly.entity_id
_entity_poly.type
_entity_poly.pdbx_seq_one_letter_code
_entity_poly.pdbx_strand_id
1 'polypeptide(L)'
;MAQSLSTSLMACLLLLSVGVDSHTLMQNPIPFPSQLRDNGPVANDGSDWPCKGEVDYDWSGVANIWERGSKQYLQAMGGASHGGGSCQISVTRDLKPTRKSQWRVIHSIEGGCPIRNLTEVNYGDSPTVVLPSLYNFTVPDWLPVGPAVMAWTWYGRWSVPEMFMNCAPIVVLGQETNADVTEQERAAKFDQAPLVFEANNGNGCWTQNKGSCVKFPNPGESLVINEECPLYEETMFTGKCGPERSLGNLWSWPSQWAIFSGGAVAVALVLGAMRVARTWRGRQKYAHQTRALFTHDSE
;
A
#
# COMPACT_ATOMS: atom_id res chain seq x y z
N MET A 1 8.30 79.50 11.66
CA MET A 1 8.13 78.52 10.57
C MET A 1 8.60 77.18 11.06
N ALA A 2 7.71 76.30 11.50
CA ALA A 2 8.02 75.01 11.91
C ALA A 2 7.33 74.00 10.95
N GLN A 3 8.14 73.25 10.20
CA GLN A 3 7.65 72.25 9.28
C GLN A 3 7.45 70.94 10.08
N SER A 4 6.21 70.51 10.11
CA SER A 4 5.78 69.18 10.65
C SER A 4 6.15 68.10 9.64
N LEU A 5 7.05 67.20 10.01
CA LEU A 5 7.31 65.95 9.30
C LEU A 5 6.29 64.90 9.75
N SER A 6 5.34 64.61 8.91
CA SER A 6 4.41 63.51 9.03
C SER A 6 5.10 62.24 8.55
N THR A 7 5.51 61.36 9.48
CA THR A 7 5.99 60.02 9.17
C THR A 7 4.81 59.09 9.06
N SER A 8 4.40 58.78 7.83
CA SER A 8 3.46 57.70 7.53
C SER A 8 4.13 56.37 7.77
N LEU A 9 3.78 55.71 8.87
CA LEU A 9 4.13 54.33 9.14
C LEU A 9 3.21 53.42 8.29
N MET A 10 3.71 52.99 7.14
CA MET A 10 3.05 52.00 6.31
C MET A 10 3.36 50.61 6.91
N ALA A 11 2.44 50.16 7.77
CA ALA A 11 2.50 48.80 8.30
C ALA A 11 2.16 47.79 7.18
N CYS A 12 3.21 47.20 6.61
CA CYS A 12 3.07 46.11 5.65
C CYS A 12 2.63 44.86 6.46
N LEU A 13 1.33 44.58 6.51
CA LEU A 13 0.78 43.31 7.00
C LEU A 13 1.23 42.23 6.01
N LEU A 14 2.31 41.52 6.31
CA LEU A 14 2.63 40.25 5.71
C LEU A 14 1.56 39.25 6.20
N LEU A 15 0.53 39.09 5.40
CA LEU A 15 -0.36 37.93 5.50
C LEU A 15 0.47 36.70 5.12
N LEU A 16 1.07 36.06 6.12
CA LEU A 16 1.52 34.69 6.00
C LEU A 16 0.25 33.87 5.72
N SER A 17 -0.03 33.63 4.45
CA SER A 17 -0.94 32.57 4.06
C SER A 17 -0.29 31.25 4.52
N VAL A 18 -0.63 30.80 5.70
CA VAL A 18 -0.42 29.40 6.07
C VAL A 18 -1.29 28.63 5.08
N GLY A 19 -0.67 28.12 4.02
CA GLY A 19 -1.32 27.18 3.13
C GLY A 19 -1.73 26.01 4.01
N VAL A 20 -3.02 25.89 4.28
CA VAL A 20 -3.56 24.69 4.89
C VAL A 20 -3.52 23.66 3.77
N ASP A 21 -2.48 22.84 3.75
CA ASP A 21 -2.42 21.68 2.87
C ASP A 21 -3.55 20.73 3.27
N SER A 22 -4.69 20.89 2.61
CA SER A 22 -5.92 20.17 2.89
C SER A 22 -6.02 18.92 2.05
N HIS A 23 -4.91 18.14 1.91
CA HIS A 23 -4.91 16.90 1.16
C HIS A 23 -5.87 15.85 1.76
N THR A 24 -5.93 14.70 1.14
CA THR A 24 -6.87 13.63 1.51
C THR A 24 -6.16 12.51 2.27
N LEU A 25 -6.78 12.06 3.34
CA LEU A 25 -6.36 10.94 4.18
C LEU A 25 -7.34 9.78 4.07
N MET A 26 -6.84 8.57 4.33
CA MET A 26 -7.72 7.42 4.58
C MET A 26 -8.43 7.57 5.92
N GLN A 27 -9.77 7.42 5.92
CA GLN A 27 -10.59 7.41 7.13
C GLN A 27 -10.98 6.00 7.53
N ASN A 28 -11.36 5.20 6.54
CA ASN A 28 -11.69 3.78 6.72
C ASN A 28 -11.01 2.95 5.63
N PRO A 29 -10.28 1.89 5.95
CA PRO A 29 -9.99 1.38 7.31
C PRO A 29 -9.26 2.41 8.19
N ILE A 30 -9.40 2.27 9.52
CA ILE A 30 -8.81 3.20 10.49
C ILE A 30 -7.28 3.10 10.39
N PRO A 31 -6.58 4.17 9.97
CA PRO A 31 -5.14 4.13 9.81
C PRO A 31 -4.41 4.11 11.16
N PHE A 32 -3.09 3.83 11.14
CA PHE A 32 -2.26 4.04 12.31
C PHE A 32 -2.36 5.51 12.78
N PRO A 33 -2.38 5.78 14.10
CA PRO A 33 -2.61 7.13 14.64
C PRO A 33 -1.65 8.20 14.10
N SER A 34 -0.40 7.85 13.83
CA SER A 34 0.60 8.74 13.24
C SER A 34 0.22 9.20 11.83
N GLN A 35 -0.51 8.37 11.07
CA GLN A 35 -0.93 8.67 9.70
C GLN A 35 -1.97 9.78 9.60
N LEU A 36 -2.69 10.05 10.69
CA LEU A 36 -3.70 11.11 10.75
C LEU A 36 -3.11 12.52 10.91
N ARG A 37 -1.79 12.61 11.11
CA ARG A 37 -1.09 13.88 11.34
C ARG A 37 -0.51 14.49 10.08
N ASP A 38 -0.37 13.69 9.02
CA ASP A 38 0.24 14.11 7.78
C ASP A 38 -0.62 13.63 6.60
N ASN A 39 -1.25 14.58 5.92
CA ASN A 39 -2.04 14.37 4.72
C ASN A 39 -1.28 14.65 3.42
N GLY A 40 0.00 14.99 3.48
CA GLY A 40 0.85 15.25 2.33
C GLY A 40 1.12 14.00 1.47
N PRO A 41 1.67 14.17 0.27
CA PRO A 41 2.14 13.06 -0.54
C PRO A 41 3.38 12.40 0.08
N VAL A 42 3.71 11.22 -0.40
CA VAL A 42 5.02 10.59 -0.18
C VAL A 42 6.09 11.48 -0.83
N ALA A 43 7.22 11.65 -0.14
CA ALA A 43 8.33 12.43 -0.66
C ALA A 43 8.83 11.88 -2.00
N ASN A 44 9.03 12.75 -2.99
CA ASN A 44 9.42 12.37 -4.34
C ASN A 44 10.80 11.70 -4.42
N ASP A 45 11.67 11.88 -3.41
CA ASP A 45 12.92 11.15 -3.25
C ASP A 45 12.72 9.80 -2.56
N GLY A 46 11.51 9.54 -2.09
CA GLY A 46 11.09 8.35 -1.38
C GLY A 46 11.68 8.22 0.02
N SER A 47 12.19 9.28 0.63
CA SER A 47 12.80 9.23 1.97
C SER A 47 11.84 8.71 3.03
N ASP A 48 10.55 8.90 2.85
CA ASP A 48 9.46 8.50 3.75
C ASP A 48 8.62 7.31 3.23
N TRP A 49 9.03 6.64 2.15
CA TRP A 49 8.42 5.41 1.67
C TRP A 49 8.85 4.19 2.48
N PRO A 50 7.94 3.29 2.87
CA PRO A 50 6.47 3.34 2.77
C PRO A 50 5.82 4.04 3.96
N CYS A 51 4.51 4.26 3.89
CA CYS A 51 3.68 4.76 4.98
C CYS A 51 4.11 6.13 5.53
N LYS A 52 4.77 6.97 4.71
CA LYS A 52 5.28 8.30 5.07
C LYS A 52 6.28 8.29 6.24
N GLY A 53 7.22 7.35 6.19
CA GLY A 53 8.39 7.33 7.06
C GLY A 53 8.15 6.76 8.46
N GLU A 54 8.39 7.54 9.50
CA GLU A 54 8.30 7.08 10.88
C GLU A 54 6.84 6.87 11.31
N VAL A 55 6.37 5.64 11.16
CA VAL A 55 5.08 5.20 11.67
C VAL A 55 5.27 4.62 13.05
N ASP A 56 4.53 5.14 14.01
CA ASP A 56 4.31 4.41 15.26
C ASP A 56 3.35 3.25 14.94
N TYR A 57 3.92 2.05 14.76
CA TYR A 57 3.15 0.85 14.52
C TYR A 57 2.53 0.35 15.81
N ASP A 58 1.64 1.16 16.38
CA ASP A 58 0.84 0.78 17.53
C ASP A 58 -0.28 -0.17 17.11
N TRP A 59 -0.18 -1.39 17.61
CA TRP A 59 -1.16 -2.45 17.39
C TRP A 59 -2.19 -2.54 18.52
N SER A 60 -2.10 -1.69 19.56
CA SER A 60 -3.10 -1.62 20.61
C SER A 60 -4.41 -1.04 20.05
N GLY A 61 -5.52 -1.68 20.32
CA GLY A 61 -6.81 -1.19 19.87
C GLY A 61 -7.10 -1.34 18.38
N VAL A 62 -6.49 -2.34 17.70
CA VAL A 62 -6.80 -2.65 16.29
C VAL A 62 -8.29 -2.89 16.11
N ALA A 63 -8.93 -2.02 15.31
CA ALA A 63 -10.36 -2.10 15.01
C ALA A 63 -10.67 -2.72 13.65
N ASN A 64 -9.68 -2.83 12.76
CA ASN A 64 -9.88 -3.34 11.39
C ASN A 64 -9.78 -4.87 11.36
N ILE A 65 -10.86 -5.54 11.71
CA ILE A 65 -10.96 -7.00 11.66
C ILE A 65 -11.62 -7.40 10.35
N TRP A 66 -10.90 -8.14 9.52
CA TRP A 66 -11.32 -8.54 8.18
C TRP A 66 -11.49 -10.06 8.10
N GLU A 67 -12.69 -10.51 7.94
CA GLU A 67 -12.97 -11.91 7.64
C GLU A 67 -12.80 -12.16 6.13
N ARG A 68 -12.16 -13.26 5.74
CA ARG A 68 -12.06 -13.67 4.33
C ARG A 68 -13.43 -13.74 3.69
N GLY A 69 -13.58 -13.27 2.45
CA GLY A 69 -14.85 -13.21 1.75
C GLY A 69 -15.79 -12.10 2.20
N SER A 70 -15.52 -11.44 3.33
CA SER A 70 -16.36 -10.34 3.81
C SER A 70 -16.27 -9.10 2.93
N LYS A 71 -17.29 -8.25 2.98
CA LYS A 71 -17.31 -6.95 2.34
C LYS A 71 -16.69 -5.90 3.26
N GLN A 72 -15.74 -5.17 2.73
CA GLN A 72 -15.13 -4.01 3.35
C GLN A 72 -15.31 -2.79 2.44
N TYR A 73 -14.98 -1.61 2.94
CA TYR A 73 -14.99 -0.40 2.12
C TYR A 73 -13.81 0.52 2.46
N LEU A 74 -13.36 1.24 1.45
CA LEU A 74 -12.45 2.36 1.61
C LEU A 74 -13.27 3.65 1.63
N GLN A 75 -12.96 4.55 2.57
CA GLN A 75 -13.45 5.92 2.62
C GLN A 75 -12.31 6.86 2.99
N ALA A 76 -12.34 8.05 2.44
CA ALA A 76 -11.34 9.07 2.68
C ALA A 76 -11.94 10.33 3.30
N MET A 77 -11.09 11.17 3.89
CA MET A 77 -11.42 12.48 4.42
C MET A 77 -10.37 13.50 3.96
N GLY A 78 -10.78 14.78 3.85
CA GLY A 78 -9.96 15.88 3.38
C GLY A 78 -10.45 16.43 2.05
N GLY A 79 -10.49 17.75 1.92
CA GLY A 79 -11.17 18.43 0.82
C GLY A 79 -10.35 18.50 -0.47
N ALA A 80 -9.01 18.54 -0.39
CA ALA A 80 -8.16 18.63 -1.59
C ALA A 80 -8.03 17.25 -2.27
N SER A 81 -9.05 16.91 -3.04
CA SER A 81 -9.21 15.61 -3.69
C SER A 81 -8.66 15.54 -5.12
N HIS A 82 -8.05 16.63 -5.61
CA HIS A 82 -7.34 16.72 -6.89
C HIS A 82 -8.11 16.17 -8.10
N GLY A 83 -9.44 16.32 -8.11
CA GLY A 83 -10.31 15.81 -9.17
C GLY A 83 -10.49 14.29 -9.12
N GLY A 84 -10.25 13.65 -7.99
CA GLY A 84 -10.17 12.20 -7.88
C GLY A 84 -8.85 11.66 -8.42
N GLY A 85 -8.89 10.49 -9.05
CA GLY A 85 -7.70 9.80 -9.54
C GLY A 85 -7.86 8.30 -9.47
N SER A 86 -6.77 7.57 -9.31
CA SER A 86 -6.77 6.11 -9.18
C SER A 86 -6.13 5.66 -7.87
N CYS A 87 -6.66 4.58 -7.29
CA CYS A 87 -6.23 4.03 -6.02
C CYS A 87 -5.95 2.53 -6.08
N GLN A 88 -5.03 2.07 -5.24
CA GLN A 88 -4.88 0.65 -4.95
C GLN A 88 -4.97 0.39 -3.45
N ILE A 89 -5.58 -0.73 -3.10
CA ILE A 89 -5.55 -1.32 -1.77
C ILE A 89 -4.60 -2.50 -1.84
N SER A 90 -3.58 -2.48 -1.02
CA SER A 90 -2.56 -3.53 -0.96
C SER A 90 -2.28 -3.96 0.48
N VAL A 91 -1.71 -5.14 0.65
CA VAL A 91 -1.41 -5.73 1.96
C VAL A 91 0.01 -6.26 1.97
N THR A 92 0.69 -6.08 3.10
CA THR A 92 1.96 -6.75 3.41
C THR A 92 1.85 -7.51 4.73
N ARG A 93 2.59 -8.61 4.85
CA ARG A 93 2.71 -9.36 6.11
C ARG A 93 3.80 -8.79 7.03
N ASP A 94 4.56 -7.82 6.56
CA ASP A 94 5.53 -7.12 7.38
C ASP A 94 4.80 -6.18 8.34
N LEU A 95 4.87 -6.46 9.63
CA LEU A 95 4.17 -5.68 10.66
C LEU A 95 4.82 -4.31 10.92
N LYS A 96 6.06 -4.13 10.47
CA LYS A 96 6.80 -2.88 10.42
C LYS A 96 7.39 -2.72 9.01
N PRO A 97 6.59 -2.32 8.03
CA PRO A 97 7.04 -2.24 6.66
C PRO A 97 8.27 -1.38 6.44
N THR A 98 9.09 -1.80 5.51
CA THR A 98 10.31 -1.13 5.07
C THR A 98 10.30 -0.96 3.55
N ARG A 99 11.28 -0.29 2.98
CA ARG A 99 11.45 -0.20 1.52
C ARG A 99 11.56 -1.56 0.80
N LYS A 100 11.83 -2.65 1.53
CA LYS A 100 11.94 -4.00 0.98
C LYS A 100 10.63 -4.78 1.08
N SER A 101 9.67 -4.26 1.79
CA SER A 101 8.37 -4.90 2.00
C SER A 101 7.62 -5.05 0.68
N GLN A 102 7.03 -6.21 0.47
CA GLN A 102 6.22 -6.49 -0.70
C GLN A 102 4.75 -6.19 -0.39
N TRP A 103 4.19 -5.25 -1.13
CA TRP A 103 2.80 -4.87 -1.03
C TRP A 103 2.00 -5.55 -2.12
N ARG A 104 1.13 -6.49 -1.75
CA ARG A 104 0.31 -7.25 -2.69
C ARG A 104 -1.04 -6.60 -2.89
N VAL A 105 -1.39 -6.31 -4.14
CA VAL A 105 -2.66 -5.67 -4.50
C VAL A 105 -3.81 -6.63 -4.25
N ILE A 106 -4.82 -6.15 -3.53
CA ILE A 106 -6.07 -6.87 -3.29
C ILE A 106 -7.27 -6.22 -3.98
N HIS A 107 -7.18 -4.92 -4.31
CA HIS A 107 -8.23 -4.20 -5.04
C HIS A 107 -7.66 -2.96 -5.71
N SER A 108 -8.11 -2.69 -6.93
CA SER A 108 -7.76 -1.49 -7.70
C SER A 108 -9.01 -0.71 -8.11
N ILE A 109 -8.88 0.62 -8.10
CA ILE A 109 -9.92 1.55 -8.51
C ILE A 109 -9.28 2.50 -9.51
N GLU A 110 -9.62 2.35 -10.78
CA GLU A 110 -9.12 3.21 -11.86
C GLU A 110 -10.16 4.28 -12.17
N GLY A 111 -9.84 5.51 -11.84
CA GLY A 111 -10.73 6.65 -11.93
C GLY A 111 -11.65 6.83 -10.72
N GLY A 112 -11.99 8.10 -10.42
CA GLY A 112 -12.97 8.48 -9.42
C GLY A 112 -12.64 8.08 -7.97
N CYS A 113 -11.37 7.91 -7.60
CA CYS A 113 -10.91 7.67 -6.22
C CYS A 113 -9.95 8.79 -5.80
N PRO A 114 -10.09 9.40 -4.61
CA PRO A 114 -10.99 9.07 -3.49
C PRO A 114 -12.38 9.70 -3.58
N ILE A 115 -12.74 10.32 -4.67
CA ILE A 115 -14.07 10.90 -4.90
C ILE A 115 -14.54 10.66 -6.33
N ARG A 116 -15.83 10.37 -6.49
CA ARG A 116 -16.52 10.20 -7.78
C ARG A 116 -17.32 11.45 -8.13
N ASN A 117 -17.58 11.63 -9.43
CA ASN A 117 -18.50 12.62 -9.97
C ASN A 117 -18.18 14.04 -9.52
N LEU A 118 -16.90 14.35 -9.33
CA LEU A 118 -16.47 15.67 -8.93
C LEU A 118 -16.29 16.54 -10.18
N THR A 119 -17.03 17.64 -10.23
CA THR A 119 -16.94 18.66 -11.29
C THR A 119 -15.79 19.65 -11.04
N GLU A 120 -15.48 19.86 -9.77
CA GLU A 120 -14.42 20.75 -9.31
C GLU A 120 -13.11 19.98 -9.10
N VAL A 121 -11.99 20.68 -9.00
CA VAL A 121 -10.70 20.06 -8.69
C VAL A 121 -10.68 19.51 -7.25
N ASN A 122 -11.29 20.23 -6.32
CA ASN A 122 -11.33 19.86 -4.92
C ASN A 122 -12.78 19.82 -4.40
N TYR A 123 -13.03 18.91 -3.46
CA TYR A 123 -14.33 18.81 -2.78
C TYR A 123 -14.58 19.96 -1.79
N GLY A 124 -13.52 20.61 -1.35
CA GLY A 124 -13.54 21.74 -0.41
C GLY A 124 -12.15 21.97 0.19
N ASP A 125 -12.09 22.84 1.18
CA ASP A 125 -10.83 23.26 1.81
C ASP A 125 -10.64 22.68 3.23
N SER A 126 -11.64 21.93 3.75
CA SER A 126 -11.55 21.37 5.09
C SER A 126 -10.73 20.09 5.12
N PRO A 127 -9.71 19.98 5.98
CA PRO A 127 -8.90 18.77 6.11
C PRO A 127 -9.64 17.60 6.78
N THR A 128 -10.81 17.87 7.38
CA THR A 128 -11.59 16.87 8.12
C THR A 128 -12.95 16.55 7.50
N VAL A 129 -13.24 17.09 6.31
CA VAL A 129 -14.48 16.75 5.61
C VAL A 129 -14.43 15.31 5.13
N VAL A 130 -15.43 14.53 5.49
CA VAL A 130 -15.56 13.14 5.04
C VAL A 130 -16.04 13.13 3.60
N LEU A 131 -15.29 12.46 2.72
CA LEU A 131 -15.70 12.33 1.33
C LEU A 131 -16.88 11.37 1.20
N PRO A 132 -17.86 11.70 0.34
CA PRO A 132 -19.10 10.92 0.26
C PRO A 132 -18.93 9.57 -0.45
N SER A 133 -17.84 9.37 -1.18
CA SER A 133 -17.64 8.15 -1.96
C SER A 133 -17.18 6.99 -1.08
N LEU A 134 -17.86 5.85 -1.24
CA LEU A 134 -17.49 4.58 -0.61
C LEU A 134 -17.05 3.60 -1.71
N TYR A 135 -15.92 2.92 -1.49
CA TYR A 135 -15.35 1.95 -2.41
C TYR A 135 -15.38 0.57 -1.78
N ASN A 136 -16.43 -0.17 -2.09
CA ASN A 136 -16.62 -1.52 -1.56
C ASN A 136 -15.68 -2.50 -2.26
N PHE A 137 -15.05 -3.38 -1.49
CA PHE A 137 -14.26 -4.49 -1.98
C PHE A 137 -14.51 -5.75 -1.15
N THR A 138 -14.13 -6.89 -1.68
CA THR A 138 -14.22 -8.17 -0.97
C THR A 138 -12.83 -8.53 -0.49
N VAL A 139 -12.71 -8.91 0.78
CA VAL A 139 -11.47 -9.48 1.33
C VAL A 139 -11.19 -10.79 0.60
N PRO A 140 -10.03 -10.92 -0.09
CA PRO A 140 -9.73 -12.13 -0.83
C PRO A 140 -9.66 -13.37 0.06
N ASP A 141 -10.18 -14.49 -0.43
CA ASP A 141 -10.13 -15.78 0.28
C ASP A 141 -8.70 -16.29 0.48
N TRP A 142 -7.80 -15.86 -0.38
CA TRP A 142 -6.39 -16.21 -0.35
C TRP A 142 -5.55 -15.30 0.56
N LEU A 143 -6.13 -14.28 1.18
CA LEU A 143 -5.37 -13.41 2.09
C LEU A 143 -4.95 -14.21 3.33
N PRO A 144 -3.66 -14.25 3.70
CA PRO A 144 -3.20 -14.99 4.87
C PRO A 144 -3.85 -14.52 6.16
N VAL A 145 -4.25 -15.45 7.02
CA VAL A 145 -4.82 -15.12 8.34
C VAL A 145 -3.75 -14.54 9.27
N GLY A 146 -4.18 -13.71 10.21
CA GLY A 146 -3.34 -13.06 11.20
C GLY A 146 -3.16 -11.57 10.98
N PRO A 147 -2.27 -10.94 11.75
CA PRO A 147 -1.99 -9.52 11.63
C PRO A 147 -1.25 -9.21 10.33
N ALA A 148 -1.60 -8.10 9.70
CA ALA A 148 -0.98 -7.59 8.48
C ALA A 148 -1.11 -6.05 8.43
N VAL A 149 -0.33 -5.40 7.60
CA VAL A 149 -0.49 -3.97 7.32
C VAL A 149 -1.14 -3.82 5.96
N MET A 150 -2.22 -3.07 5.93
CA MET A 150 -2.89 -2.63 4.72
C MET A 150 -2.41 -1.24 4.32
N ALA A 151 -2.30 -0.97 3.03
CA ALA A 151 -2.05 0.35 2.49
C ALA A 151 -3.12 0.74 1.47
N TRP A 152 -3.52 1.99 1.54
CA TRP A 152 -4.16 2.72 0.48
C TRP A 152 -3.13 3.61 -0.20
N THR A 153 -2.98 3.48 -1.52
CA THR A 153 -2.17 4.36 -2.36
C THR A 153 -3.07 5.09 -3.34
N TRP A 154 -2.75 6.36 -3.63
CA TRP A 154 -3.55 7.21 -4.48
C TRP A 154 -2.68 8.09 -5.37
N TYR A 155 -3.04 8.17 -6.64
CA TYR A 155 -2.48 9.06 -7.65
C TYR A 155 -3.57 10.02 -8.10
N GLY A 156 -3.45 11.28 -7.73
CA GLY A 156 -4.47 12.30 -8.05
C GLY A 156 -4.45 12.68 -9.53
N ARG A 157 -5.63 13.02 -10.05
CA ARG A 157 -5.80 13.43 -11.45
C ARG A 157 -5.05 14.72 -11.76
N TRP A 158 -4.98 15.64 -10.80
CA TRP A 158 -4.39 16.96 -10.95
C TRP A 158 -3.16 17.22 -10.06
N SER A 159 -2.75 16.24 -9.26
CA SER A 159 -1.60 16.34 -8.36
C SER A 159 -0.39 15.56 -8.88
N VAL A 160 0.17 16.00 -9.99
CA VAL A 160 1.30 15.34 -10.64
C VAL A 160 2.60 16.13 -10.38
N PRO A 161 3.70 15.49 -10.04
CA PRO A 161 3.90 14.06 -9.74
C PRO A 161 3.81 13.74 -8.24
N GLU A 162 2.65 13.37 -7.77
CA GLU A 162 2.43 13.04 -6.37
C GLU A 162 1.88 11.62 -6.22
N MET A 163 2.30 10.96 -5.14
CA MET A 163 1.76 9.69 -4.68
C MET A 163 1.38 9.84 -3.21
N PHE A 164 0.18 9.46 -2.88
CA PHE A 164 -0.29 9.45 -1.49
C PHE A 164 -0.35 8.02 -0.98
N MET A 165 -0.03 7.83 0.30
CA MET A 165 -0.10 6.54 0.96
C MET A 165 -0.52 6.69 2.41
N ASN A 166 -1.52 5.93 2.85
CA ASN A 166 -1.81 5.71 4.26
C ASN A 166 -1.82 4.22 4.57
N CYS A 167 -1.35 3.87 5.77
CA CYS A 167 -1.24 2.51 6.24
C CYS A 167 -2.12 2.29 7.47
N ALA A 168 -2.72 1.10 7.55
CA ALA A 168 -3.59 0.70 8.64
C ALA A 168 -3.25 -0.71 9.14
N PRO A 169 -3.35 -0.97 10.46
CA PRO A 169 -3.27 -2.30 10.99
C PRO A 169 -4.56 -3.06 10.67
N ILE A 170 -4.44 -4.28 10.22
CA ILE A 170 -5.57 -5.20 10.01
C ILE A 170 -5.30 -6.55 10.67
N VAL A 171 -6.36 -7.22 11.09
CA VAL A 171 -6.31 -8.63 11.49
C VAL A 171 -7.23 -9.42 10.57
N VAL A 172 -6.66 -10.34 9.82
CA VAL A 172 -7.40 -11.20 8.90
C VAL A 172 -7.85 -12.44 9.63
N LEU A 173 -9.16 -12.70 9.63
CA LEU A 173 -9.76 -13.90 10.17
C LEU A 173 -10.03 -14.93 9.06
N GLY A 174 -9.80 -16.20 9.36
CA GLY A 174 -10.18 -17.29 8.47
C GLY A 174 -11.70 -17.48 8.45
N GLN A 175 -12.24 -17.82 7.29
CA GLN A 175 -13.60 -18.33 7.16
C GLN A 175 -13.50 -19.79 6.71
N GLU A 176 -14.25 -20.67 7.34
CA GLU A 176 -14.22 -22.12 7.05
C GLU A 176 -14.94 -22.53 5.74
N THR A 177 -15.29 -21.55 4.89
CA THR A 177 -16.16 -21.75 3.72
C THR A 177 -15.53 -22.55 2.57
N ASN A 178 -14.21 -22.76 2.56
CA ASN A 178 -13.50 -23.56 1.55
C ASN A 178 -12.48 -24.48 2.22
N ALA A 179 -12.97 -25.58 2.80
CA ALA A 179 -12.14 -26.58 3.46
C ALA A 179 -11.12 -27.26 2.52
N ASP A 180 -11.33 -27.16 1.20
CA ASP A 180 -10.50 -27.83 0.19
C ASP A 180 -9.21 -27.03 -0.16
N VAL A 181 -9.09 -25.75 0.24
CA VAL A 181 -7.92 -24.92 -0.04
C VAL A 181 -7.07 -24.78 1.22
N THR A 182 -5.86 -25.27 1.16
CA THR A 182 -4.91 -25.21 2.28
C THR A 182 -4.36 -23.78 2.50
N GLU A 183 -3.93 -23.48 3.71
CA GLU A 183 -3.25 -22.19 4.02
C GLU A 183 -1.94 -22.03 3.24
N GLN A 184 -1.31 -23.11 2.83
CA GLN A 184 -0.12 -23.07 1.99
C GLN A 184 -0.44 -22.61 0.56
N GLU A 185 -1.54 -23.09 -0.02
CA GLU A 185 -2.02 -22.65 -1.34
C GLU A 185 -2.47 -21.19 -1.30
N ARG A 186 -3.13 -20.75 -0.24
CA ARG A 186 -3.51 -19.36 -0.02
C ARG A 186 -2.28 -18.46 0.07
N ALA A 187 -1.27 -18.86 0.84
CA ALA A 187 -0.01 -18.12 0.94
C ALA A 187 0.73 -18.06 -0.40
N ALA A 188 0.71 -19.12 -1.19
CA ALA A 188 1.29 -19.14 -2.53
C ALA A 188 0.53 -18.18 -3.47
N LYS A 189 -0.80 -18.13 -3.40
CA LYS A 189 -1.61 -17.19 -4.19
C LYS A 189 -1.35 -15.74 -3.75
N PHE A 190 -1.22 -15.47 -2.45
CA PHE A 190 -0.81 -14.17 -1.93
C PHE A 190 0.54 -13.74 -2.51
N ASP A 191 1.54 -14.62 -2.49
CA ASP A 191 2.87 -14.32 -2.99
C ASP A 191 2.92 -14.11 -4.54
N GLN A 192 1.91 -14.60 -5.26
CA GLN A 192 1.74 -14.40 -6.71
C GLN A 192 0.89 -13.17 -7.06
N ALA A 193 0.15 -12.61 -6.12
CA ALA A 193 -0.65 -11.42 -6.37
C ALA A 193 0.25 -10.25 -6.82
N PRO A 194 -0.24 -9.35 -7.70
CA PRO A 194 0.53 -8.24 -8.20
C PRO A 194 1.11 -7.36 -7.09
N LEU A 195 2.30 -6.83 -7.33
CA LEU A 195 2.85 -5.77 -6.48
C LEU A 195 2.11 -4.46 -6.73
N VAL A 196 1.96 -3.65 -5.68
CA VAL A 196 1.43 -2.30 -5.79
C VAL A 196 2.21 -1.50 -6.83
N PHE A 197 1.51 -0.69 -7.61
CA PHE A 197 2.16 0.22 -8.53
C PHE A 197 2.89 1.32 -7.74
N GLU A 198 4.17 1.50 -8.05
CA GLU A 198 5.01 2.51 -7.42
C GLU A 198 5.51 3.49 -8.47
N ALA A 199 5.25 4.78 -8.24
CA ALA A 199 5.80 5.90 -8.98
C ALA A 199 5.91 7.12 -8.07
N ASN A 200 6.68 8.12 -8.44
CA ASN A 200 6.81 9.39 -7.71
C ASN A 200 7.37 9.26 -6.28
N ASN A 201 8.07 8.18 -5.97
CA ASN A 201 8.62 7.87 -4.65
C ASN A 201 10.13 7.56 -4.68
N GLY A 202 10.85 8.15 -5.63
CA GLY A 202 12.30 7.97 -5.77
C GLY A 202 12.71 6.65 -6.44
N ASN A 203 11.77 5.89 -6.99
CA ASN A 203 12.04 4.61 -7.64
C ASN A 203 12.46 4.74 -9.12
N GLY A 204 12.52 5.97 -9.64
CA GLY A 204 12.85 6.27 -11.03
C GLY A 204 11.68 6.14 -12.01
N CYS A 205 10.47 5.91 -11.50
CA CYS A 205 9.22 5.95 -12.26
C CYS A 205 8.43 7.22 -11.92
N TRP A 206 7.91 7.90 -12.93
CA TRP A 206 7.17 9.14 -12.77
C TRP A 206 5.86 9.09 -13.56
N THR A 207 4.77 9.51 -12.93
CA THR A 207 3.50 9.73 -13.62
C THR A 207 3.48 11.11 -14.25
N GLN A 208 2.78 11.25 -15.39
CA GLN A 208 2.55 12.53 -16.08
C GLN A 208 1.07 12.69 -16.43
N ASN A 209 0.21 12.14 -15.62
CA ASN A 209 -1.21 11.95 -15.90
C ASN A 209 -2.08 13.20 -15.70
N LYS A 210 -1.51 14.41 -15.83
CA LYS A 210 -2.24 15.66 -15.63
C LYS A 210 -3.55 15.70 -16.42
N GLY A 211 -4.67 15.73 -15.68
CA GLY A 211 -6.01 15.71 -16.25
C GLY A 211 -6.57 14.33 -16.58
N SER A 212 -5.80 13.26 -16.39
CA SER A 212 -6.22 11.87 -16.57
C SER A 212 -6.04 11.05 -15.31
N CYS A 213 -6.64 9.88 -15.22
CA CYS A 213 -6.47 8.94 -14.12
C CYS A 213 -5.47 7.85 -14.49
N VAL A 214 -4.67 7.42 -13.54
CA VAL A 214 -3.69 6.35 -13.77
C VAL A 214 -4.40 5.04 -14.07
N LYS A 215 -4.01 4.40 -15.17
CA LYS A 215 -4.32 3.00 -15.46
C LYS A 215 -3.17 2.15 -14.95
N PHE A 216 -3.43 1.24 -14.04
CA PHE A 216 -2.39 0.43 -13.44
C PHE A 216 -1.91 -0.69 -14.36
N PRO A 217 -0.60 -0.88 -14.57
CA PRO A 217 -0.09 -1.98 -15.40
C PRO A 217 -0.53 -3.36 -14.92
N ASN A 218 -0.63 -3.54 -13.59
CA ASN A 218 -1.06 -4.79 -12.96
C ASN A 218 -2.10 -4.51 -11.88
N PRO A 219 -3.37 -4.30 -12.24
CA PRO A 219 -4.41 -3.93 -11.29
C PRO A 219 -4.86 -5.08 -10.37
N GLY A 220 -4.49 -6.32 -10.66
CA GLY A 220 -4.96 -7.49 -9.94
C GLY A 220 -6.34 -7.97 -10.40
N GLU A 221 -6.84 -9.01 -9.71
CA GLU A 221 -8.12 -9.66 -10.06
C GLU A 221 -9.35 -8.82 -9.72
N SER A 222 -9.25 -7.96 -8.70
CA SER A 222 -10.34 -7.10 -8.23
C SER A 222 -10.13 -5.67 -8.72
N LEU A 223 -10.83 -5.29 -9.76
CA LEU A 223 -10.71 -3.99 -10.42
C LEU A 223 -12.08 -3.34 -10.61
N VAL A 224 -12.16 -2.05 -10.27
CA VAL A 224 -13.27 -1.17 -10.64
C VAL A 224 -12.72 -0.05 -11.52
N ILE A 225 -13.38 0.17 -12.66
CA ILE A 225 -13.08 1.25 -13.59
C ILE A 225 -14.23 2.25 -13.55
N ASN A 226 -13.89 3.53 -13.37
CA ASN A 226 -14.82 4.65 -13.53
C ASN A 226 -14.55 5.33 -14.86
N GLU A 227 -15.44 5.14 -15.82
CA GLU A 227 -15.32 5.65 -17.19
C GLU A 227 -15.40 7.19 -17.29
N GLU A 228 -15.85 7.88 -16.24
CA GLU A 228 -15.91 9.35 -16.22
C GLU A 228 -14.54 10.03 -16.20
N CYS A 229 -13.50 9.29 -15.83
CA CYS A 229 -12.12 9.79 -15.84
C CYS A 229 -11.36 9.18 -17.01
N PRO A 230 -10.81 10.00 -17.94
CA PRO A 230 -9.92 9.49 -18.96
C PRO A 230 -8.77 8.73 -18.32
N LEU A 231 -8.59 7.47 -18.69
CA LEU A 231 -7.48 6.66 -18.15
C LEU A 231 -6.18 6.99 -18.86
N TYR A 232 -5.13 7.00 -18.09
CA TYR A 232 -3.77 7.24 -18.51
C TYR A 232 -3.10 5.93 -18.87
N GLU A 233 -2.69 5.80 -20.11
CA GLU A 233 -2.06 4.57 -20.59
C GLU A 233 -0.58 4.48 -20.20
N GLU A 234 -0.07 3.26 -20.13
CA GLU A 234 1.29 2.94 -19.69
C GLU A 234 2.39 3.68 -20.47
N THR A 235 2.15 4.03 -21.73
CA THR A 235 3.08 4.78 -22.58
C THR A 235 3.33 6.22 -22.10
N MET A 236 2.54 6.70 -21.16
CA MET A 236 2.66 8.06 -20.62
C MET A 236 3.40 8.12 -19.28
N PHE A 237 3.91 7.01 -18.77
CA PHE A 237 4.86 7.00 -17.67
C PHE A 237 6.27 7.32 -18.18
N THR A 238 7.08 7.99 -17.37
CA THR A 238 8.49 8.26 -17.68
C THR A 238 9.40 7.51 -16.71
N GLY A 239 10.53 7.06 -17.21
CA GLY A 239 11.50 6.32 -16.42
C GLY A 239 11.25 4.82 -16.40
N LYS A 240 11.73 4.15 -15.37
CA LYS A 240 11.60 2.70 -15.20
C LYS A 240 10.32 2.37 -14.43
N CYS A 241 9.21 2.32 -15.13
CA CYS A 241 7.91 1.99 -14.58
C CYS A 241 7.56 0.54 -14.92
N GLY A 242 7.47 -0.33 -13.95
CA GLY A 242 7.09 -1.71 -14.17
C GLY A 242 7.52 -2.62 -13.04
N PRO A 243 7.20 -3.91 -13.10
CA PRO A 243 7.48 -4.88 -12.05
C PRO A 243 8.97 -5.25 -11.91
N GLU A 244 9.88 -4.49 -12.49
CA GLU A 244 11.32 -4.71 -12.36
C GLU A 244 11.89 -4.33 -10.97
N ARG A 245 11.23 -4.70 -9.90
CA ARG A 245 11.96 -5.25 -8.77
C ARG A 245 12.16 -6.72 -9.05
N SER A 246 12.97 -7.00 -10.06
CA SER A 246 13.58 -8.30 -10.24
C SER A 246 14.03 -8.76 -8.86
N LEU A 247 13.42 -9.82 -8.36
CA LEU A 247 14.05 -10.69 -7.38
C LEU A 247 15.46 -10.91 -7.89
N GLY A 248 16.44 -10.25 -7.27
CA GLY A 248 17.83 -10.34 -7.71
C GLY A 248 18.15 -11.80 -7.96
N ASN A 249 18.62 -12.07 -9.14
CA ASN A 249 19.16 -13.33 -9.68
C ASN A 249 19.33 -14.47 -8.66
N LEU A 250 18.24 -15.09 -8.26
CA LEU A 250 18.24 -16.41 -7.66
C LEU A 250 17.73 -17.33 -8.77
N TRP A 251 18.68 -17.99 -9.44
CA TRP A 251 18.51 -19.00 -10.48
C TRP A 251 18.56 -18.51 -11.94
N SER A 252 19.68 -17.93 -12.35
CA SER A 252 20.13 -18.13 -13.73
C SER A 252 20.71 -19.54 -13.82
N TRP A 253 19.92 -20.48 -14.29
CA TRP A 253 20.46 -21.74 -14.77
C TRP A 253 21.22 -21.44 -16.06
N PRO A 254 22.52 -21.77 -16.19
CA PRO A 254 23.20 -21.67 -17.46
C PRO A 254 22.63 -22.74 -18.39
N SER A 255 21.99 -22.32 -19.47
CA SER A 255 21.66 -23.17 -20.61
C SER A 255 22.91 -23.52 -21.33
N GLN A 256 23.64 -24.52 -20.85
CA GLN A 256 24.63 -25.24 -21.63
C GLN A 256 24.55 -26.72 -21.29
N TRP A 257 23.83 -27.44 -22.11
CA TRP A 257 23.98 -28.89 -22.22
C TRP A 257 25.33 -29.18 -22.86
N ALA A 258 26.39 -29.34 -22.07
CA ALA A 258 27.61 -29.99 -22.49
C ALA A 258 27.55 -31.43 -21.99
N ILE A 259 27.47 -32.32 -22.93
CA ILE A 259 27.59 -33.76 -22.80
C ILE A 259 28.97 -34.06 -22.20
N PHE A 260 29.04 -34.57 -20.98
CA PHE A 260 30.19 -35.32 -20.50
C PHE A 260 29.72 -36.61 -19.83
N SER A 261 30.15 -37.66 -20.43
CA SER A 261 30.02 -39.06 -20.03
C SER A 261 30.77 -39.34 -18.72
N GLY A 262 30.14 -40.07 -17.83
CA GLY A 262 30.80 -41.02 -16.94
C GLY A 262 31.11 -40.52 -15.51
N GLY A 263 30.39 -41.05 -14.54
CA GLY A 263 30.91 -41.42 -13.23
C GLY A 263 31.02 -40.30 -12.20
N ALA A 264 29.99 -40.10 -11.37
CA ALA A 264 30.04 -39.67 -9.96
C ALA A 264 28.69 -39.05 -9.49
N VAL A 265 27.59 -39.77 -9.54
CA VAL A 265 26.28 -39.27 -9.08
C VAL A 265 25.79 -39.91 -7.74
N ALA A 266 26.59 -40.76 -7.10
CA ALA A 266 26.10 -41.56 -5.97
C ALA A 266 26.38 -40.97 -4.56
N VAL A 267 27.12 -39.84 -4.41
CA VAL A 267 27.50 -39.35 -3.05
C VAL A 267 26.75 -38.08 -2.62
N ALA A 268 26.11 -37.35 -3.52
CA ALA A 268 25.45 -36.08 -3.17
C ALA A 268 24.05 -36.20 -2.58
N LEU A 269 23.39 -37.37 -2.70
CA LEU A 269 22.00 -37.55 -2.24
C LEU A 269 21.87 -37.91 -0.74
N VAL A 270 22.94 -38.38 -0.10
CA VAL A 270 22.89 -38.76 1.31
C VAL A 270 23.12 -37.60 2.27
N LEU A 271 23.82 -36.55 1.85
CA LEU A 271 24.10 -35.38 2.69
C LEU A 271 22.97 -34.35 2.67
N GLY A 272 22.09 -34.37 1.68
CA GLY A 272 20.90 -33.49 1.58
C GLY A 272 19.79 -33.89 2.57
N ALA A 273 19.60 -35.21 2.79
CA ALA A 273 18.52 -35.73 3.63
C ALA A 273 18.75 -35.48 5.15
N MET A 274 20.01 -35.35 5.59
CA MET A 274 20.30 -35.11 7.01
C MET A 274 20.17 -33.64 7.42
N ARG A 275 20.16 -32.68 6.51
CA ARG A 275 19.94 -31.26 6.82
C ARG A 275 18.47 -30.89 6.94
N VAL A 276 17.58 -31.55 6.19
CA VAL A 276 16.13 -31.30 6.25
C VAL A 276 15.52 -31.82 7.56
N ALA A 277 16.00 -32.91 8.11
CA ALA A 277 15.48 -33.48 9.37
C ALA A 277 15.83 -32.63 10.62
N ARG A 278 16.86 -31.78 10.58
CA ARG A 278 17.23 -30.90 11.71
C ARG A 278 16.40 -29.63 11.77
N THR A 279 15.89 -29.14 10.65
CA THR A 279 15.05 -27.93 10.62
C THR A 279 13.59 -28.22 11.01
N TRP A 280 13.14 -29.46 10.87
CA TRP A 280 11.76 -29.84 11.21
C TRP A 280 11.55 -29.96 12.74
N ARG A 281 12.56 -30.41 13.50
CA ARG A 281 12.47 -30.49 14.98
C ARG A 281 12.52 -29.14 15.70
N GLY A 282 13.00 -28.07 15.04
CA GLY A 282 13.00 -26.72 15.59
C GLY A 282 11.64 -26.02 15.53
N ARG A 283 10.81 -26.37 14.54
CA ARG A 283 9.51 -25.71 14.34
C ARG A 283 8.40 -26.22 15.27
N GLN A 284 8.50 -27.44 15.78
CA GLN A 284 7.51 -27.95 16.74
C GLN A 284 7.63 -27.35 18.15
N LYS A 285 8.80 -26.81 18.53
CA LYS A 285 8.97 -26.16 19.84
C LYS A 285 8.33 -24.77 19.92
N TYR A 286 8.17 -24.07 18.80
CA TYR A 286 7.53 -22.75 18.78
C TYR A 286 6.00 -22.80 18.84
N ALA A 287 5.38 -23.85 18.32
CA ALA A 287 3.92 -24.02 18.36
C ALA A 287 3.36 -24.30 19.77
N HIS A 288 4.18 -24.81 20.69
CA HIS A 288 3.79 -25.06 22.08
C HIS A 288 3.93 -23.82 22.99
N GLN A 289 4.79 -22.87 22.65
CA GLN A 289 5.00 -21.67 23.48
C GLN A 289 3.92 -20.60 23.28
N THR A 290 3.33 -20.50 22.10
CA THR A 290 2.23 -19.55 21.84
C THR A 290 0.92 -19.97 22.48
N ARG A 291 0.72 -21.27 22.79
CA ARG A 291 -0.51 -21.72 23.45
C ARG A 291 -0.55 -21.44 24.96
N ALA A 292 0.59 -21.21 25.57
CA ALA A 292 0.71 -20.93 27.01
C ALA A 292 0.50 -19.45 27.39
N LEU A 293 0.50 -18.53 26.41
CA LEU A 293 0.36 -17.10 26.67
C LEU A 293 -1.10 -16.61 26.64
N PHE A 294 -2.06 -17.46 26.25
CA PHE A 294 -3.47 -17.08 26.13
C PHE A 294 -4.40 -17.77 27.14
N THR A 295 -3.88 -18.45 28.18
CA THR A 295 -4.73 -19.12 29.19
C THR A 295 -4.60 -18.56 30.60
N HIS A 296 -4.07 -17.37 30.78
CA HIS A 296 -4.03 -16.70 32.10
C HIS A 296 -4.64 -15.31 32.00
N ASP A 297 -5.99 -15.23 31.97
CA ASP A 297 -6.77 -14.14 32.50
C ASP A 297 -8.27 -14.50 32.39
N SER A 298 -8.74 -15.32 33.34
CA SER A 298 -10.16 -15.40 33.70
C SER A 298 -10.25 -16.03 35.10
N GLU A 299 -10.01 -15.23 36.11
CA GLU A 299 -10.65 -15.31 37.45
C GLU A 299 -10.81 -13.90 38.00
#